data_ed73e2010893450857332616d320ecea
#
_entry.id   ed73e2010893450857332616d320ecea
#
_cell.length_a   1.000
_cell.length_b   1.000
_cell.length_c   1.000
_cell.angle_alpha   90.00
_cell.angle_beta   90.00
_cell.angle_gamma   90.00
#
_symmetry.space_group_name_H-M   'P 1'
#
loop_
_entity.id
_entity.type
_entity.pdbx_description
1 polymer ?
#
loop_
_entity_poly.entity_id
_entity_poly.type
_entity_poly.pdbx_seq_one_letter_code
_entity_poly.pdbx_strand_id
1 'polypeptide(L)'
;MKVAVLGAAGGIGQALSLLLKTQLPAGSELALYDVAPVVPGVAVDLSHIPTAVKVTGHGKDDLAEALTGCDVVLIPAGVPRKPGMDRSDLFNINAGIVKALVEGIADNCPSACTCIITNPVNTTVAIAAETLKAKGVYDKNKLFGVTTLDGIRAETFVAELKDLDPANTHVPVIGGHSGTTILPLLSQVEGVDFSDDEVASLTTRIQNAGTEVVEAKAG
;
A
#
# COMPACT_ATOMS: atom_id res chain seq x y z
N MET A 1 -19.79 4.17 2.93
CA MET A 1 -18.70 3.15 2.79
C MET A 1 -17.83 3.23 4.04
N LYS A 2 -17.37 2.07 4.53
CA LYS A 2 -16.41 2.02 5.64
C LYS A 2 -15.05 1.50 5.12
N VAL A 3 -13.97 2.23 5.42
CA VAL A 3 -12.60 1.87 5.05
C VAL A 3 -11.78 1.69 6.32
N ALA A 4 -11.02 0.60 6.42
CA ALA A 4 -10.07 0.40 7.50
C ALA A 4 -8.62 0.51 7.01
N VAL A 5 -7.75 1.13 7.83
CA VAL A 5 -6.30 1.16 7.63
C VAL A 5 -5.66 0.40 8.79
N LEU A 6 -5.06 -0.75 8.49
CA LEU A 6 -4.37 -1.59 9.46
C LEU A 6 -2.86 -1.32 9.40
N GLY A 7 -2.33 -0.70 10.44
CA GLY A 7 -1.00 -0.11 10.49
C GLY A 7 -1.03 1.42 10.38
N ALA A 8 -2.09 2.03 10.91
CA ALA A 8 -2.40 3.44 10.74
C ALA A 8 -1.45 4.40 11.49
N ALA A 9 -0.71 3.92 12.49
CA ALA A 9 0.26 4.71 13.24
C ALA A 9 1.65 4.80 12.56
N GLY A 10 1.91 3.95 11.58
CA GLY A 10 3.14 3.97 10.78
C GLY A 10 3.23 5.17 9.83
N GLY A 11 4.43 5.46 9.32
CA GLY A 11 4.63 6.61 8.41
C GLY A 11 3.76 6.56 7.15
N ILE A 12 3.62 5.39 6.52
CA ILE A 12 2.70 5.19 5.39
C ILE A 12 1.24 5.27 5.86
N GLY A 13 0.92 4.64 6.98
CA GLY A 13 -0.44 4.58 7.53
C GLY A 13 -1.01 5.97 7.83
N GLN A 14 -0.24 6.85 8.47
CA GLN A 14 -0.68 8.21 8.78
C GLN A 14 -0.92 9.05 7.51
N ALA A 15 0.02 9.03 6.55
CA ALA A 15 -0.11 9.75 5.29
C ALA A 15 -1.31 9.24 4.46
N LEU A 16 -1.48 7.92 4.37
CA LEU A 16 -2.61 7.30 3.69
C LEU A 16 -3.93 7.69 4.36
N SER A 17 -4.00 7.66 5.69
CA SER A 17 -5.19 8.03 6.45
C SER A 17 -5.57 9.50 6.26
N LEU A 18 -4.58 10.40 6.15
CA LEU A 18 -4.80 11.81 5.82
C LEU A 18 -5.44 11.97 4.43
N LEU A 19 -4.91 11.29 3.41
CA LEU A 19 -5.47 11.33 2.07
C LEU A 19 -6.90 10.77 2.04
N LEU A 20 -7.15 9.64 2.72
CA LEU A 20 -8.50 9.06 2.80
C LEU A 20 -9.48 9.99 3.52
N LYS A 21 -9.06 10.64 4.62
CA LYS A 21 -9.90 11.61 5.33
C LYS A 21 -10.34 12.76 4.44
N THR A 22 -9.48 13.18 3.51
CA THR A 22 -9.78 14.32 2.61
C THR A 22 -10.49 13.92 1.33
N GLN A 23 -10.36 12.66 0.87
CA GLN A 23 -10.82 12.23 -0.45
C GLN A 23 -12.01 11.26 -0.43
N LEU A 24 -12.26 10.57 0.68
CA LEU A 24 -13.41 9.67 0.76
C LEU A 24 -14.73 10.44 0.61
N PRO A 25 -15.76 9.82 -0.01
CA PRO A 25 -17.08 10.42 -0.13
C PRO A 25 -17.66 10.83 1.23
N ALA A 26 -18.41 11.93 1.24
CA ALA A 26 -19.11 12.40 2.43
C ALA A 26 -20.00 11.29 3.04
N GLY A 27 -19.96 11.18 4.37
CA GLY A 27 -20.68 10.14 5.11
C GLY A 27 -19.97 8.79 5.18
N SER A 28 -18.74 8.69 4.66
CA SER A 28 -17.89 7.51 4.85
C SER A 28 -17.35 7.42 6.29
N GLU A 29 -16.96 6.22 6.69
CA GLU A 29 -16.25 5.94 7.94
C GLU A 29 -14.83 5.48 7.64
N LEU A 30 -13.85 6.00 8.40
CA LEU A 30 -12.44 5.65 8.34
C LEU A 30 -12.02 5.08 9.70
N ALA A 31 -11.77 3.78 9.77
CA ALA A 31 -11.32 3.09 10.95
C ALA A 31 -9.79 2.93 10.92
N LEU A 32 -9.10 3.48 11.91
CA LEU A 32 -7.66 3.44 12.04
C LEU A 32 -7.27 2.42 13.10
N TYR A 33 -6.57 1.36 12.71
CA TYR A 33 -6.11 0.32 13.62
C TYR A 33 -4.58 0.24 13.64
N ASP A 34 -4.03 0.12 14.85
CA ASP A 34 -2.62 -0.19 15.05
C ASP A 34 -2.39 -0.81 16.42
N VAL A 35 -1.31 -1.58 16.55
CA VAL A 35 -0.84 -2.07 17.87
C VAL A 35 -0.11 -1.00 18.66
N ALA A 36 0.32 0.08 18.02
CA ALA A 36 0.97 1.21 18.66
C ALA A 36 -0.03 2.06 19.45
N PRO A 37 0.27 2.42 20.70
CA PRO A 37 -0.66 3.13 21.59
C PRO A 37 -1.01 4.55 21.12
N VAL A 38 -0.34 5.06 20.10
CA VAL A 38 -0.57 6.41 19.54
C VAL A 38 -1.77 6.48 18.59
N VAL A 39 -2.31 5.34 18.12
CA VAL A 39 -3.36 5.32 17.09
C VAL A 39 -4.64 6.09 17.47
N PRO A 40 -5.12 6.09 18.72
CA PRO A 40 -6.26 6.94 19.09
C PRO A 40 -5.97 8.44 18.90
N GLY A 41 -4.74 8.87 19.19
CA GLY A 41 -4.30 10.25 18.97
C GLY A 41 -4.27 10.63 17.48
N VAL A 42 -3.79 9.73 16.61
CA VAL A 42 -3.83 9.92 15.16
C VAL A 42 -5.28 10.09 14.68
N ALA A 43 -6.21 9.29 15.19
CA ALA A 43 -7.61 9.39 14.81
C ALA A 43 -8.24 10.72 15.27
N VAL A 44 -7.93 11.17 16.49
CA VAL A 44 -8.40 12.46 17.01
C VAL A 44 -7.87 13.60 16.14
N ASP A 45 -6.57 13.62 15.84
CA ASP A 45 -5.95 14.64 15.00
C ASP A 45 -6.63 14.73 13.63
N LEU A 46 -6.80 13.60 12.93
CA LEU A 46 -7.49 13.56 11.66
C LEU A 46 -8.98 13.92 11.74
N SER A 47 -9.63 13.66 12.88
CA SER A 47 -11.04 14.01 13.08
C SER A 47 -11.29 15.53 13.06
N HIS A 48 -10.25 16.33 13.34
CA HIS A 48 -10.32 17.80 13.32
C HIS A 48 -10.33 18.38 11.88
N ILE A 49 -10.04 17.57 10.85
CA ILE A 49 -10.13 18.02 9.46
C ILE A 49 -11.61 18.16 9.09
N PRO A 50 -12.06 19.33 8.54
CA PRO A 50 -13.47 19.63 8.34
C PRO A 50 -14.06 18.94 7.08
N THR A 51 -14.09 17.61 7.09
CA THR A 51 -14.76 16.78 6.08
C THR A 51 -15.84 15.91 6.74
N ALA A 52 -16.85 15.51 5.99
CA ALA A 52 -17.93 14.64 6.47
C ALA A 52 -17.55 13.15 6.57
N VAL A 53 -16.25 12.84 6.66
CA VAL A 53 -15.75 11.48 6.90
C VAL A 53 -15.55 11.31 8.41
N LYS A 54 -16.21 10.32 9.01
CA LYS A 54 -16.05 9.99 10.42
C LYS A 54 -14.76 9.17 10.61
N VAL A 55 -13.91 9.55 11.57
CA VAL A 55 -12.68 8.81 11.89
C VAL A 55 -12.80 8.18 13.27
N THR A 56 -12.36 6.93 13.40
CA THR A 56 -12.26 6.20 14.67
C THR A 56 -10.88 5.57 14.81
N GLY A 57 -10.36 5.53 16.03
CA GLY A 57 -9.07 4.90 16.36
C GLY A 57 -9.26 3.66 17.20
N HIS A 58 -8.60 2.58 16.84
CA HIS A 58 -8.73 1.24 17.41
C HIS A 58 -7.36 0.71 17.79
N GLY A 59 -7.19 0.34 19.06
CA GLY A 59 -5.97 -0.23 19.61
C GLY A 59 -5.82 -1.71 19.30
N LYS A 60 -4.75 -2.30 19.85
CA LYS A 60 -4.34 -3.68 19.61
C LYS A 60 -5.48 -4.72 19.77
N ASP A 61 -6.33 -4.53 20.77
CA ASP A 61 -7.37 -5.51 21.12
C ASP A 61 -8.70 -5.27 20.37
N ASP A 62 -8.80 -4.17 19.60
CA ASP A 62 -10.04 -3.70 18.96
C ASP A 62 -10.11 -4.01 17.45
N LEU A 63 -9.29 -4.98 16.96
CA LEU A 63 -9.24 -5.32 15.52
C LEU A 63 -10.63 -5.69 14.96
N ALA A 64 -11.41 -6.48 15.70
CA ALA A 64 -12.74 -6.90 15.27
C ALA A 64 -13.69 -5.70 15.10
N GLU A 65 -13.65 -4.73 16.02
CA GLU A 65 -14.46 -3.50 15.95
C GLU A 65 -14.06 -2.64 14.75
N ALA A 66 -12.75 -2.47 14.51
CA ALA A 66 -12.23 -1.76 13.36
C ALA A 66 -12.74 -2.35 12.05
N LEU A 67 -12.77 -3.69 11.94
CA LEU A 67 -13.10 -4.43 10.71
C LEU A 67 -14.59 -4.60 10.47
N THR A 68 -15.41 -4.64 11.52
CA THR A 68 -16.85 -4.88 11.38
C THR A 68 -17.50 -3.89 10.42
N GLY A 69 -18.14 -4.39 9.36
CA GLY A 69 -18.84 -3.59 8.36
C GLY A 69 -17.95 -2.88 7.36
N CYS A 70 -16.65 -3.24 7.24
CA CYS A 70 -15.76 -2.67 6.24
C CYS A 70 -16.09 -3.12 4.82
N ASP A 71 -16.03 -2.17 3.90
CA ASP A 71 -16.09 -2.38 2.45
C ASP A 71 -14.69 -2.57 1.85
N VAL A 72 -13.69 -1.85 2.40
CA VAL A 72 -12.30 -1.88 1.95
C VAL A 72 -11.36 -1.90 3.16
N VAL A 73 -10.35 -2.76 3.11
CA VAL A 73 -9.30 -2.84 4.12
C VAL A 73 -7.93 -2.66 3.46
N LEU A 74 -7.19 -1.68 3.94
CA LEU A 74 -5.84 -1.34 3.47
C LEU A 74 -4.83 -1.78 4.53
N ILE A 75 -3.80 -2.55 4.13
CA ILE A 75 -2.81 -3.12 5.05
C ILE A 75 -1.41 -2.59 4.74
N PRO A 76 -1.05 -1.39 5.23
CA PRO A 76 0.33 -0.91 5.24
C PRO A 76 1.13 -1.42 6.46
N ALA A 77 0.51 -2.19 7.37
CA ALA A 77 1.16 -2.72 8.56
C ALA A 77 2.38 -3.57 8.21
N GLY A 78 3.45 -3.37 8.93
CA GLY A 78 4.70 -4.12 8.75
C GLY A 78 5.88 -3.40 9.37
N VAL A 79 7.00 -4.11 9.50
CA VAL A 79 8.26 -3.51 9.93
C VAL A 79 9.03 -3.03 8.70
N PRO A 80 9.57 -1.81 8.71
CA PRO A 80 10.48 -1.36 7.67
C PRO A 80 11.80 -2.15 7.74
N ARG A 81 12.47 -2.29 6.60
CA ARG A 81 13.80 -2.89 6.56
C ARG A 81 14.78 -2.01 7.36
N LYS A 82 15.42 -2.61 8.36
CA LYS A 82 16.48 -1.94 9.14
C LYS A 82 17.86 -2.30 8.58
N PRO A 83 18.87 -1.44 8.76
CA PRO A 83 20.26 -1.81 8.45
C PRO A 83 20.62 -3.12 9.16
N GLY A 84 21.23 -4.06 8.41
CA GLY A 84 21.64 -5.38 8.93
C GLY A 84 20.56 -6.47 8.92
N MET A 85 19.29 -6.14 8.58
CA MET A 85 18.26 -7.16 8.36
C MET A 85 18.39 -7.76 6.96
N ASP A 86 18.38 -9.07 6.86
CA ASP A 86 18.26 -9.74 5.58
C ASP A 86 16.79 -9.76 5.08
N ARG A 87 16.60 -10.21 3.83
CA ARG A 87 15.26 -10.26 3.24
C ARG A 87 14.38 -11.36 3.88
N SER A 88 14.99 -12.42 4.38
CA SER A 88 14.26 -13.51 5.01
C SER A 88 13.75 -13.13 6.40
N ASP A 89 14.53 -12.36 7.16
CA ASP A 89 14.09 -11.83 8.45
C ASP A 89 12.87 -10.93 8.31
N LEU A 90 12.94 -9.97 7.35
CA LEU A 90 11.85 -9.08 7.06
C LEU A 90 10.60 -9.83 6.59
N PHE A 91 10.80 -10.83 5.73
CA PHE A 91 9.72 -11.66 5.23
C PHE A 91 9.01 -12.39 6.38
N ASN A 92 9.75 -13.07 7.24
CA ASN A 92 9.16 -13.87 8.33
C ASN A 92 8.31 -13.01 9.28
N ILE A 93 8.77 -11.80 9.62
CA ILE A 93 8.03 -10.88 10.48
C ILE A 93 6.75 -10.40 9.78
N ASN A 94 6.88 -9.88 8.57
CA ASN A 94 5.74 -9.31 7.84
C ASN A 94 4.72 -10.37 7.40
N ALA A 95 5.17 -11.59 7.11
CA ALA A 95 4.31 -12.73 6.82
C ALA A 95 3.36 -13.04 8.01
N GLY A 96 3.91 -13.07 9.22
CA GLY A 96 3.12 -13.28 10.43
C GLY A 96 2.11 -12.17 10.69
N ILE A 97 2.52 -10.91 10.50
CA ILE A 97 1.63 -9.75 10.65
C ILE A 97 0.48 -9.81 9.65
N VAL A 98 0.76 -9.99 8.36
CA VAL A 98 -0.26 -10.05 7.32
C VAL A 98 -1.21 -11.22 7.53
N LYS A 99 -0.69 -12.40 7.88
CA LYS A 99 -1.52 -13.57 8.19
C LYS A 99 -2.53 -13.27 9.29
N ALA A 100 -2.08 -12.74 10.44
CA ALA A 100 -2.95 -12.44 11.58
C ALA A 100 -4.03 -11.40 11.23
N LEU A 101 -3.67 -10.33 10.50
CA LEU A 101 -4.62 -9.30 10.07
C LEU A 101 -5.64 -9.85 9.07
N VAL A 102 -5.23 -10.71 8.14
CA VAL A 102 -6.12 -11.34 7.16
C VAL A 102 -7.03 -12.38 7.80
N GLU A 103 -6.58 -13.10 8.84
CA GLU A 103 -7.46 -13.94 9.67
C GLU A 103 -8.58 -13.09 10.30
N GLY A 104 -8.23 -11.92 10.85
CA GLY A 104 -9.21 -10.96 11.37
C GLY A 104 -10.21 -10.48 10.31
N ILE A 105 -9.75 -10.20 9.08
CA ILE A 105 -10.63 -9.84 7.95
C ILE A 105 -11.58 -10.97 7.61
N ALA A 106 -11.07 -12.20 7.50
CA ALA A 106 -11.88 -13.38 7.21
C ALA A 106 -13.00 -13.60 8.23
N ASP A 107 -12.73 -13.29 9.49
CA ASP A 107 -13.67 -13.50 10.59
C ASP A 107 -14.70 -12.35 10.75
N ASN A 108 -14.35 -11.09 10.36
CA ASN A 108 -15.17 -9.92 10.66
C ASN A 108 -15.75 -9.18 9.43
N CYS A 109 -15.06 -9.23 8.27
CA CYS A 109 -15.52 -8.59 7.02
C CYS A 109 -15.07 -9.36 5.76
N PRO A 110 -15.47 -10.64 5.61
CA PRO A 110 -14.97 -11.52 4.55
C PRO A 110 -15.31 -11.04 3.12
N SER A 111 -16.27 -10.16 2.96
CA SER A 111 -16.67 -9.59 1.67
C SER A 111 -15.95 -8.29 1.31
N ALA A 112 -15.12 -7.74 2.21
CA ALA A 112 -14.36 -6.53 1.96
C ALA A 112 -13.30 -6.71 0.88
N CYS A 113 -13.02 -5.66 0.12
CA CYS A 113 -11.84 -5.60 -0.73
C CYS A 113 -10.58 -5.47 0.15
N THR A 114 -9.70 -6.44 0.11
CA THR A 114 -8.46 -6.46 0.89
C THR A 114 -7.29 -6.02 0.02
N CYS A 115 -6.64 -4.93 0.38
CA CYS A 115 -5.54 -4.31 -0.34
C CYS A 115 -4.24 -4.43 0.47
N ILE A 116 -3.34 -5.29 0.04
CA ILE A 116 -2.04 -5.52 0.68
C ILE A 116 -1.03 -4.49 0.18
N ILE A 117 -0.46 -3.71 1.10
CA ILE A 117 0.61 -2.74 0.84
C ILE A 117 1.92 -3.23 1.45
N THR A 118 1.83 -4.09 2.47
CA THR A 118 2.97 -4.68 3.22
C THR A 118 3.96 -5.39 2.31
N ASN A 119 5.23 -4.98 2.37
CA ASN A 119 6.31 -5.61 1.62
C ASN A 119 6.90 -6.84 2.34
N PRO A 120 7.38 -7.84 1.56
CA PRO A 120 7.40 -7.93 0.09
C PRO A 120 6.02 -8.30 -0.48
N VAL A 121 5.39 -7.36 -1.20
CA VAL A 121 3.96 -7.45 -1.56
C VAL A 121 3.61 -8.67 -2.41
N ASN A 122 4.46 -9.07 -3.35
CA ASN A 122 4.21 -10.26 -4.17
C ASN A 122 4.01 -11.54 -3.31
N THR A 123 4.73 -11.62 -2.19
CA THR A 123 4.65 -12.78 -1.30
C THR A 123 3.56 -12.62 -0.24
N THR A 124 3.40 -11.43 0.31
CA THR A 124 2.36 -11.17 1.33
C THR A 124 0.95 -11.29 0.76
N VAL A 125 0.73 -10.96 -0.52
CA VAL A 125 -0.54 -11.26 -1.23
C VAL A 125 -0.79 -12.75 -1.33
N ALA A 126 0.23 -13.56 -1.63
CA ALA A 126 0.09 -15.02 -1.67
C ALA A 126 -0.26 -15.59 -0.29
N ILE A 127 0.36 -15.08 0.79
CA ILE A 127 0.02 -15.45 2.17
C ILE A 127 -1.43 -15.08 2.49
N ALA A 128 -1.87 -13.88 2.11
CA ALA A 128 -3.24 -13.45 2.28
C ALA A 128 -4.22 -14.38 1.55
N ALA A 129 -3.92 -14.73 0.29
CA ALA A 129 -4.73 -15.65 -0.50
C ALA A 129 -4.87 -17.02 0.17
N GLU A 130 -3.76 -17.63 0.61
CA GLU A 130 -3.79 -18.93 1.28
C GLU A 130 -4.49 -18.87 2.65
N THR A 131 -4.36 -17.76 3.39
CA THR A 131 -5.09 -17.54 4.64
C THR A 131 -6.60 -17.47 4.40
N LEU A 132 -7.06 -16.69 3.41
CA LEU A 132 -8.47 -16.59 3.05
C LEU A 132 -9.04 -17.92 2.50
N LYS A 133 -8.25 -18.69 1.74
CA LYS A 133 -8.61 -20.04 1.30
C LYS A 133 -8.80 -20.99 2.47
N ALA A 134 -7.87 -20.99 3.42
CA ALA A 134 -7.96 -21.82 4.62
C ALA A 134 -9.20 -21.50 5.46
N LYS A 135 -9.66 -20.25 5.45
CA LYS A 135 -10.91 -19.78 6.09
C LYS A 135 -12.16 -20.00 5.22
N GLY A 136 -12.02 -20.45 3.97
CA GLY A 136 -13.16 -20.71 3.07
C GLY A 136 -13.83 -19.46 2.49
N VAL A 137 -13.17 -18.29 2.53
CA VAL A 137 -13.74 -16.99 2.13
C VAL A 137 -12.93 -16.30 1.02
N TYR A 138 -12.03 -17.01 0.34
CA TYR A 138 -11.22 -16.44 -0.72
C TYR A 138 -12.03 -16.06 -1.96
N ASP A 139 -11.98 -14.80 -2.35
CA ASP A 139 -12.45 -14.30 -3.65
C ASP A 139 -11.30 -13.56 -4.35
N LYS A 140 -10.90 -14.05 -5.53
CA LYS A 140 -9.83 -13.45 -6.35
C LYS A 140 -10.12 -11.99 -6.76
N ASN A 141 -11.39 -11.59 -6.80
CA ASN A 141 -11.81 -10.24 -7.17
C ASN A 141 -11.84 -9.28 -5.96
N LYS A 142 -11.50 -9.78 -4.76
CA LYS A 142 -11.50 -9.03 -3.50
C LYS A 142 -10.13 -8.93 -2.84
N LEU A 143 -9.09 -9.52 -3.44
CA LEU A 143 -7.72 -9.46 -2.92
C LEU A 143 -6.78 -8.79 -3.93
N PHE A 144 -6.10 -7.74 -3.50
CA PHE A 144 -5.22 -6.92 -4.31
C PHE A 144 -3.86 -6.71 -3.66
N GLY A 145 -2.79 -6.77 -4.45
CA GLY A 145 -1.48 -6.21 -4.09
C GLY A 145 -1.37 -4.79 -4.64
N VAL A 146 -1.02 -3.84 -3.79
CA VAL A 146 -0.92 -2.43 -4.20
C VAL A 146 0.49 -2.15 -4.70
N THR A 147 0.64 -2.00 -6.02
CA THR A 147 1.92 -1.76 -6.71
C THR A 147 1.88 -0.52 -7.60
N THR A 148 0.81 0.26 -7.54
CA THR A 148 0.59 1.48 -8.34
C THR A 148 1.74 2.49 -8.22
N LEU A 149 2.49 2.46 -7.12
CA LEU A 149 3.64 3.33 -6.91
C LEU A 149 4.71 3.19 -8.00
N ASP A 150 4.89 2.00 -8.59
CA ASP A 150 5.84 1.79 -9.68
C ASP A 150 5.43 2.56 -10.94
N GLY A 151 4.12 2.57 -11.26
CA GLY A 151 3.55 3.38 -12.34
C GLY A 151 3.72 4.88 -12.08
N ILE A 152 3.33 5.37 -10.90
CA ILE A 152 3.45 6.78 -10.52
C ILE A 152 4.90 7.27 -10.62
N ARG A 153 5.87 6.45 -10.18
CA ARG A 153 7.30 6.77 -10.31
C ARG A 153 7.74 6.81 -11.77
N ALA A 154 7.31 5.84 -12.57
CA ALA A 154 7.62 5.79 -13.99
C ALA A 154 7.07 7.03 -14.71
N GLU A 155 5.83 7.42 -14.45
CA GLU A 155 5.17 8.62 -14.99
C GLU A 155 5.95 9.89 -14.61
N THR A 156 6.32 10.03 -13.34
CA THR A 156 7.10 11.17 -12.85
C THR A 156 8.48 11.26 -13.51
N PHE A 157 9.22 10.13 -13.58
CA PHE A 157 10.58 10.13 -14.15
C PHE A 157 10.59 10.32 -15.67
N VAL A 158 9.59 9.80 -16.37
CA VAL A 158 9.44 10.06 -17.82
C VAL A 158 9.09 11.53 -18.06
N ALA A 159 8.14 12.07 -17.30
CA ALA A 159 7.75 13.46 -17.42
C ALA A 159 8.92 14.42 -17.13
N GLU A 160 9.73 14.14 -16.09
CA GLU A 160 10.94 14.89 -15.77
C GLU A 160 11.97 14.86 -16.92
N LEU A 161 12.21 13.68 -17.51
CA LEU A 161 13.20 13.53 -18.60
C LEU A 161 12.75 14.22 -19.90
N LYS A 162 11.44 14.23 -20.19
CA LYS A 162 10.88 14.70 -21.47
C LYS A 162 10.21 16.08 -21.37
N ASP A 163 10.32 16.76 -20.24
CA ASP A 163 9.68 18.05 -19.96
C ASP A 163 8.16 18.03 -20.22
N LEU A 164 7.48 16.98 -19.66
CA LEU A 164 6.06 16.76 -19.78
C LEU A 164 5.33 17.02 -18.46
N ASP A 165 4.00 17.13 -18.52
CA ASP A 165 3.17 17.16 -17.32
C ASP A 165 2.98 15.73 -16.76
N PRO A 166 3.46 15.43 -15.57
CA PRO A 166 3.32 14.09 -14.98
C PRO A 166 1.86 13.68 -14.75
N ALA A 167 0.94 14.62 -14.57
CA ALA A 167 -0.48 14.33 -14.41
C ALA A 167 -1.13 13.81 -15.70
N ASN A 168 -0.54 14.09 -16.85
CA ASN A 168 -0.99 13.66 -18.17
C ASN A 168 -0.06 12.65 -18.86
N THR A 169 0.99 12.21 -18.18
CA THR A 169 1.93 11.19 -18.68
C THR A 169 1.54 9.83 -18.13
N HIS A 170 1.17 8.90 -19.03
CA HIS A 170 0.84 7.54 -18.62
C HIS A 170 1.90 6.54 -19.06
N VAL A 171 2.45 5.79 -18.10
CA VAL A 171 3.48 4.77 -18.33
C VAL A 171 2.97 3.43 -17.80
N PRO A 172 2.57 2.50 -18.68
CA PRO A 172 2.19 1.16 -18.23
C PRO A 172 3.38 0.44 -17.61
N VAL A 173 3.18 -0.13 -16.43
CA VAL A 173 4.19 -0.96 -15.75
C VAL A 173 3.60 -2.32 -15.47
N ILE A 174 4.30 -3.38 -15.87
CA ILE A 174 3.89 -4.77 -15.68
C ILE A 174 4.93 -5.56 -14.89
N GLY A 175 4.61 -6.82 -14.61
CA GLY A 175 5.48 -7.75 -13.86
C GLY A 175 5.23 -7.70 -12.36
N GLY A 176 6.27 -8.00 -11.58
CA GLY A 176 6.20 -8.01 -10.11
C GLY A 176 6.75 -6.74 -9.48
N HIS A 177 6.54 -6.56 -8.19
CA HIS A 177 7.04 -5.42 -7.41
C HIS A 177 8.38 -5.75 -6.72
N SER A 178 9.41 -6.11 -7.50
CA SER A 178 10.74 -6.45 -6.96
C SER A 178 11.82 -6.35 -8.04
N GLY A 179 12.73 -5.40 -7.90
CA GLY A 179 13.93 -5.26 -8.74
C GLY A 179 13.64 -5.40 -10.23
N THR A 180 14.34 -6.31 -10.91
CA THR A 180 14.22 -6.53 -12.36
C THR A 180 12.86 -7.04 -12.84
N THR A 181 11.96 -7.40 -11.93
CA THR A 181 10.59 -7.81 -12.30
C THR A 181 9.66 -6.62 -12.57
N ILE A 182 10.04 -5.42 -12.16
CA ILE A 182 9.34 -4.18 -12.50
C ILE A 182 9.69 -3.84 -13.95
N LEU A 183 8.71 -3.89 -14.85
CA LEU A 183 8.93 -3.66 -16.27
C LEU A 183 8.08 -2.49 -16.78
N PRO A 184 8.65 -1.29 -16.90
CA PRO A 184 7.97 -0.17 -17.54
C PRO A 184 7.93 -0.37 -19.06
N LEU A 185 6.75 -0.23 -19.65
CA LEU A 185 6.55 -0.34 -21.10
C LEU A 185 6.73 1.03 -21.78
N LEU A 186 7.96 1.53 -21.80
CA LEU A 186 8.29 2.85 -22.34
C LEU A 186 7.90 3.02 -23.80
N SER A 187 7.93 1.94 -24.58
CA SER A 187 7.47 1.95 -25.99
C SER A 187 5.97 2.19 -26.17
N GLN A 188 5.19 2.17 -25.08
CA GLN A 188 3.74 2.42 -25.09
C GLN A 188 3.37 3.82 -24.58
N VAL A 189 4.36 4.66 -24.29
CA VAL A 189 4.10 6.05 -23.88
C VAL A 189 3.73 6.86 -25.12
N GLU A 190 2.51 7.38 -25.15
CA GLU A 190 1.99 8.09 -26.31
C GLU A 190 2.77 9.39 -26.62
N GLY A 191 3.15 9.54 -27.88
CA GLY A 191 3.80 10.77 -28.37
C GLY A 191 5.24 11.00 -27.89
N VAL A 192 5.88 9.95 -27.34
CA VAL A 192 7.23 10.06 -26.80
C VAL A 192 8.15 8.99 -27.38
N ASP A 193 9.27 9.45 -27.93
CA ASP A 193 10.34 8.56 -28.40
C ASP A 193 11.48 8.52 -27.36
N PHE A 194 12.07 7.33 -27.20
CA PHE A 194 13.20 7.10 -26.30
C PHE A 194 14.37 6.48 -27.07
N SER A 195 15.56 6.97 -26.79
CA SER A 195 16.79 6.27 -27.21
C SER A 195 17.03 5.02 -26.36
N ASP A 196 17.86 4.12 -26.83
CA ASP A 196 18.20 2.89 -26.08
C ASP A 196 18.84 3.21 -24.71
N ASP A 197 19.66 4.27 -24.62
CA ASP A 197 20.27 4.71 -23.38
C ASP A 197 19.22 5.27 -22.39
N GLU A 198 18.23 6.01 -22.87
CA GLU A 198 17.12 6.50 -22.05
C GLU A 198 16.26 5.34 -21.54
N VAL A 199 15.95 4.37 -22.37
CA VAL A 199 15.21 3.17 -21.96
C VAL A 199 15.96 2.43 -20.87
N ALA A 200 17.26 2.21 -21.03
CA ALA A 200 18.08 1.49 -20.05
C ALA A 200 18.17 2.24 -18.71
N SER A 201 18.42 3.56 -18.76
CA SER A 201 18.57 4.39 -17.56
C SER A 201 17.25 4.55 -16.80
N LEU A 202 16.15 4.86 -17.49
CA LEU A 202 14.82 4.98 -16.88
C LEU A 202 14.37 3.65 -16.24
N THR A 203 14.50 2.55 -16.98
CA THR A 203 14.15 1.22 -16.46
C THR A 203 14.91 0.92 -15.17
N THR A 204 16.23 1.15 -15.16
CA THR A 204 17.07 0.96 -13.96
C THR A 204 16.65 1.85 -12.81
N ARG A 205 16.37 3.13 -13.06
CA ARG A 205 15.93 4.08 -12.01
C ARG A 205 14.56 3.68 -11.44
N ILE A 206 13.60 3.33 -12.29
CA ILE A 206 12.25 2.88 -11.85
C ILE A 206 12.35 1.63 -10.97
N GLN A 207 13.15 0.64 -11.38
CA GLN A 207 13.39 -0.59 -10.62
C GLN A 207 14.03 -0.35 -9.25
N ASN A 208 14.86 0.68 -9.12
CA ASN A 208 15.60 1.02 -7.89
C ASN A 208 15.00 2.22 -7.12
N ALA A 209 13.89 2.78 -7.54
CA ALA A 209 13.31 3.98 -6.93
C ALA A 209 12.98 3.82 -5.44
N GLY A 210 12.62 2.62 -4.99
CA GLY A 210 12.47 2.33 -3.57
C GLY A 210 13.77 2.41 -2.78
N THR A 211 14.87 1.95 -3.37
CA THR A 211 16.23 2.04 -2.78
C THR A 211 16.68 3.49 -2.69
N GLU A 212 16.47 4.29 -3.76
CA GLU A 212 16.74 5.73 -3.79
C GLU A 212 16.10 6.46 -2.58
N VAL A 213 14.84 6.14 -2.27
CA VAL A 213 14.14 6.73 -1.11
C VAL A 213 14.76 6.28 0.23
N VAL A 214 15.08 4.99 0.36
CA VAL A 214 15.67 4.46 1.61
C VAL A 214 17.03 5.10 1.86
N GLU A 215 17.88 5.18 0.84
CA GLU A 215 19.20 5.82 0.94
C GLU A 215 19.09 7.31 1.28
N ALA A 216 18.19 8.05 0.63
CA ALA A 216 17.96 9.46 0.90
C ALA A 216 17.45 9.74 2.32
N LYS A 217 16.74 8.78 2.93
CA LYS A 217 16.24 8.88 4.32
C LYS A 217 17.22 8.35 5.37
N ALA A 218 18.40 7.88 4.95
CA ALA A 218 19.39 7.23 5.81
C ALA A 218 18.87 5.98 6.55
N GLY A 219 17.99 5.24 5.92
CA GLY A 219 17.41 3.98 6.42
C GLY A 219 15.96 4.08 6.78
#